data_9e3c91174cc7f297ded871d4c652f528
#
_entry.id   9e3c91174cc7f297ded871d4c652f528
#
_cell.length_a   1.000
_cell.length_b   1.000
_cell.length_c   1.000
_cell.angle_alpha   90.00
_cell.angle_beta   90.00
_cell.angle_gamma   90.00
#
_symmetry.space_group_name_H-M   'P 1'
#
loop_
_entity.id
_entity.type
_entity.pdbx_description
1 polymer ?
#
loop_
_entity_poly.entity_id
_entity_poly.type
_entity_poly.pdbx_seq_one_letter_code
_entity_poly.pdbx_strand_id
1 'polypeptide(L)'
;MEIIDLYNGKREKLNKTFIREDGEPEDGEYKLSVHVWILNNRGEILIQKRNENLKRNPGKWAFTGGIVDSGETSVEGAIRESKEELGIDIDKNKIELLLSFKREHGFVDVWLVKDNIEINNLVLQKSEVSEAKWVSIEELKRLIDDEQFVKSVD
;
A
#
# COMPACT_ATOMS: atom_id res chain seq x y z
N MET A 1 18.34 1.10 -0.86
CA MET A 1 18.12 1.15 -2.32
C MET A 1 17.10 0.10 -2.71
N GLU A 2 15.95 0.52 -3.20
CA GLU A 2 14.87 -0.37 -3.60
C GLU A 2 14.92 -0.64 -5.10
N ILE A 3 14.99 -1.91 -5.46
CA ILE A 3 15.01 -2.35 -6.86
C ILE A 3 13.64 -2.94 -7.17
N ILE A 4 13.04 -2.46 -8.24
CA ILE A 4 11.70 -2.90 -8.68
C ILE A 4 11.75 -3.40 -10.12
N ASP A 5 10.80 -4.26 -10.47
CA ASP A 5 10.59 -4.67 -11.85
C ASP A 5 9.69 -3.67 -12.55
N LEU A 6 9.86 -3.52 -13.85
CA LEU A 6 9.00 -2.70 -14.68
C LEU A 6 8.16 -3.56 -15.60
N TYR A 7 7.00 -3.05 -15.97
CA TYR A 7 5.98 -3.73 -16.77
C TYR A 7 5.59 -2.85 -17.96
N ASN A 8 5.09 -3.46 -19.02
CA ASN A 8 4.50 -2.71 -20.12
C ASN A 8 3.01 -2.41 -19.84
N GLY A 9 2.33 -1.74 -20.75
CA GLY A 9 0.92 -1.37 -20.57
C GLY A 9 -0.05 -2.55 -20.50
N LYS A 10 0.40 -3.75 -20.85
CA LYS A 10 -0.38 -4.99 -20.75
C LYS A 10 -0.01 -5.79 -19.49
N ARG A 11 0.78 -5.20 -18.60
CA ARG A 11 1.26 -5.81 -17.36
C ARG A 11 2.18 -7.01 -17.61
N GLU A 12 2.93 -6.98 -18.69
CA GLU A 12 3.97 -7.98 -18.96
C GLU A 12 5.31 -7.42 -18.49
N LYS A 13 6.13 -8.27 -17.87
CA LYS A 13 7.46 -7.84 -17.40
C LYS A 13 8.34 -7.47 -18.58
N LEU A 14 9.04 -6.36 -18.43
CA LEU A 14 9.96 -5.84 -19.45
C LEU A 14 11.37 -6.43 -19.36
N ASN A 15 11.62 -7.37 -18.44
CA ASN A 15 12.96 -7.90 -18.16
C ASN A 15 13.95 -6.78 -17.84
N LYS A 16 13.48 -5.77 -17.14
CA LYS A 16 14.19 -4.55 -16.82
C LYS A 16 13.91 -4.18 -15.37
N THR A 17 14.94 -3.86 -14.62
CA THR A 17 14.79 -3.37 -13.24
C THR A 17 14.99 -1.87 -13.21
N PHE A 18 14.55 -1.26 -12.13
CA PHE A 18 14.59 0.17 -11.94
C PHE A 18 14.88 0.46 -10.46
N ILE A 19 15.73 1.44 -10.21
CA ILE A 19 16.01 1.88 -8.84
C ILE A 19 14.99 2.96 -8.51
N ARG A 20 14.17 2.71 -7.50
CA ARG A 20 13.04 3.58 -7.14
C ARG A 20 13.46 5.03 -6.91
N GLU A 21 14.62 5.23 -6.28
CA GLU A 21 15.12 6.56 -5.95
C GLU A 21 15.55 7.37 -7.18
N ASP A 22 15.69 6.73 -8.34
CA ASP A 22 16.14 7.39 -9.57
C ASP A 22 15.04 8.16 -10.30
N GLY A 23 13.87 8.31 -9.68
CA GLY A 23 12.78 9.11 -10.24
C GLY A 23 11.64 8.26 -10.79
N GLU A 24 11.04 8.72 -11.90
CA GLU A 24 9.91 8.03 -12.52
C GLU A 24 10.35 7.25 -13.75
N PRO A 25 9.70 6.11 -14.02
CA PRO A 25 9.95 5.36 -15.25
C PRO A 25 9.57 6.16 -16.49
N GLU A 26 10.08 5.74 -17.65
CA GLU A 26 9.75 6.35 -18.93
C GLU A 26 8.31 6.00 -19.37
N ASP A 27 7.82 6.71 -20.38
CA ASP A 27 6.51 6.40 -20.96
C ASP A 27 6.48 4.96 -21.47
N GLY A 28 5.38 4.27 -21.20
CA GLY A 28 5.23 2.86 -21.55
C GLY A 28 5.84 1.90 -20.51
N GLU A 29 6.43 2.42 -19.46
CA GLU A 29 6.96 1.63 -18.35
C GLU A 29 6.10 1.86 -17.13
N TYR A 30 5.75 0.77 -16.44
CA TYR A 30 4.81 0.79 -15.31
C TYR A 30 5.41 0.10 -14.09
N LYS A 31 5.18 0.71 -12.93
CA LYS A 31 5.50 0.10 -11.62
C LYS A 31 4.31 -0.75 -11.17
N LEU A 32 4.54 -1.65 -10.22
CA LEU A 32 3.46 -2.41 -9.58
C LEU A 32 3.44 -2.05 -8.10
N SER A 33 2.29 -1.57 -7.64
CA SER A 33 2.07 -1.23 -6.23
C SER A 33 0.94 -2.08 -5.67
N VAL A 34 0.92 -2.22 -4.36
CA VAL A 34 -0.14 -2.92 -3.65
C VAL A 34 -0.72 -2.03 -2.56
N HIS A 35 -2.03 -2.15 -2.35
CA HIS A 35 -2.72 -1.64 -1.17
C HIS A 35 -3.31 -2.82 -0.43
N VAL A 36 -3.24 -2.80 0.89
CA VAL A 36 -3.83 -3.84 1.73
C VAL A 36 -4.97 -3.23 2.53
N TRP A 37 -6.18 -3.71 2.27
CA TRP A 37 -7.37 -3.31 3.00
C TRP A 37 -7.62 -4.36 4.08
N ILE A 38 -7.51 -3.95 5.33
CA ILE A 38 -7.73 -4.83 6.48
C ILE A 38 -9.04 -4.41 7.10
N LEU A 39 -10.00 -5.34 7.12
CA LEU A 39 -11.35 -5.10 7.63
C LEU A 39 -11.59 -5.93 8.88
N ASN A 40 -12.24 -5.33 9.89
CA ASN A 40 -12.67 -6.06 11.05
C ASN A 40 -14.16 -6.45 10.93
N ASN A 41 -14.67 -7.18 11.91
CA ASN A 41 -16.07 -7.64 11.88
C ASN A 41 -17.09 -6.56 12.25
N ARG A 42 -16.63 -5.33 12.53
CA ARG A 42 -17.50 -4.17 12.74
C ARG A 42 -17.64 -3.32 11.48
N GLY A 43 -17.08 -3.77 10.37
CA GLY A 43 -17.13 -3.03 9.11
C GLY A 43 -16.17 -1.84 9.08
N GLU A 44 -15.16 -1.84 9.93
CA GLU A 44 -14.13 -0.78 9.94
C GLU A 44 -12.92 -1.21 9.16
N ILE A 45 -12.22 -0.24 8.60
CA ILE A 45 -10.99 -0.46 7.85
C ILE A 45 -9.80 0.14 8.60
N LEU A 46 -8.68 -0.53 8.56
CA LEU A 46 -7.45 -0.08 9.21
C LEU A 46 -6.73 0.90 8.31
N ILE A 47 -6.43 2.08 8.85
CA ILE A 47 -5.62 3.07 8.15
C ILE A 47 -4.42 3.47 8.99
N GLN A 48 -3.42 4.03 8.32
CA GLN A 48 -2.19 4.45 8.98
C GLN A 48 -1.87 5.90 8.63
N LYS A 49 -1.27 6.61 9.57
CA LYS A 49 -0.84 7.99 9.36
C LYS A 49 0.62 7.99 8.96
N ARG A 50 0.92 8.63 7.84
CA ARG A 50 2.28 8.75 7.33
C ARG A 50 3.09 9.66 8.24
N ASN A 51 4.34 9.28 8.49
CA ASN A 51 5.23 10.08 9.31
C ASN A 51 5.39 11.49 8.70
N GLU A 52 5.42 12.51 9.56
CA GLU A 52 5.50 13.91 9.12
C GLU A 52 6.84 14.26 8.48
N ASN A 53 7.86 13.42 8.64
CA ASN A 53 9.17 13.63 8.05
C ASN A 53 9.31 13.03 6.64
N LEU A 54 8.26 12.36 6.14
CA LEU A 54 8.29 11.82 4.79
C LEU A 54 8.16 12.93 3.75
N LYS A 55 8.79 12.73 2.60
CA LYS A 55 8.77 13.71 1.51
C LYS A 55 7.42 13.77 0.83
N ARG A 56 6.74 12.62 0.68
CA ARG A 56 5.44 12.53 0.01
C ARG A 56 4.34 12.41 1.03
N ASN A 57 3.33 13.28 0.92
CA ASN A 57 2.13 13.23 1.75
C ASN A 57 2.41 13.11 3.25
N PRO A 58 3.30 13.95 3.82
CA PRO A 58 3.60 13.86 5.25
C PRO A 58 2.36 14.10 6.10
N GLY A 59 2.20 13.30 7.14
CA GLY A 59 1.11 13.47 8.12
C GLY A 59 -0.28 13.11 7.63
N LYS A 60 -0.41 12.58 6.40
CA LYS A 60 -1.72 12.18 5.88
C LYS A 60 -1.99 10.72 6.18
N TRP A 61 -3.28 10.39 6.25
CA TRP A 61 -3.73 9.02 6.42
C TRP A 61 -3.66 8.27 5.08
N ALA A 62 -3.43 6.99 5.14
CA ALA A 62 -3.26 6.14 3.96
C ALA A 62 -3.63 4.70 4.28
N PHE A 63 -3.84 3.90 3.23
CA PHE A 63 -3.88 2.46 3.38
C PHE A 63 -2.46 1.92 3.51
N THR A 64 -2.32 0.74 4.11
CA THR A 64 -1.05 0.01 4.12
C THR A 64 -0.71 -0.40 2.70
N GLY A 65 0.55 -0.28 2.32
CA GLY A 65 0.97 -0.71 0.99
C GLY A 65 2.30 -0.11 0.57
N GLY A 66 2.66 -0.37 -0.67
CA GLY A 66 3.90 0.10 -1.25
C GLY A 66 4.16 -0.52 -2.60
N ILE A 67 5.37 -0.31 -3.11
CA ILE A 67 5.80 -0.85 -4.39
C ILE A 67 6.32 -2.27 -4.20
N VAL A 68 5.96 -3.16 -5.13
CA VAL A 68 6.42 -4.55 -5.13
C VAL A 68 7.89 -4.58 -5.54
N ASP A 69 8.71 -5.29 -4.77
CA ASP A 69 10.15 -5.41 -5.05
C ASP A 69 10.41 -6.35 -6.23
N SER A 70 11.57 -6.18 -6.86
CA SER A 70 12.01 -7.06 -7.94
C SER A 70 12.02 -8.51 -7.48
N GLY A 71 11.44 -9.39 -8.29
CA GLY A 71 11.36 -10.82 -7.99
C GLY A 71 10.22 -11.23 -7.07
N GLU A 72 9.50 -10.27 -6.51
CA GLU A 72 8.34 -10.51 -5.65
C GLU A 72 7.07 -10.62 -6.46
N THR A 73 6.15 -11.47 -6.01
CA THR A 73 4.78 -11.44 -6.55
C THR A 73 3.99 -10.33 -5.83
N SER A 74 2.85 -9.96 -6.40
CA SER A 74 1.97 -8.96 -5.82
C SER A 74 1.55 -9.32 -4.39
N VAL A 75 1.12 -10.57 -4.16
CA VAL A 75 0.69 -10.99 -2.82
C VAL A 75 1.86 -11.02 -1.82
N GLU A 76 3.04 -11.41 -2.28
CA GLU A 76 4.24 -11.38 -1.43
C GLU A 76 4.56 -9.95 -1.01
N GLY A 77 4.45 -9.01 -1.94
CA GLY A 77 4.65 -7.58 -1.64
C GLY A 77 3.64 -7.07 -0.63
N ALA A 78 2.37 -7.45 -0.77
CA ALA A 78 1.32 -7.06 0.18
C ALA A 78 1.61 -7.58 1.59
N ILE A 79 2.02 -8.84 1.70
CA ILE A 79 2.34 -9.46 2.99
C ILE A 79 3.57 -8.80 3.61
N ARG A 80 4.61 -8.56 2.81
CA ARG A 80 5.84 -7.92 3.27
C ARG A 80 5.58 -6.50 3.79
N GLU A 81 4.85 -5.68 3.02
CA GLU A 81 4.55 -4.30 3.41
C GLU A 81 3.75 -4.24 4.72
N SER A 82 2.78 -5.15 4.88
CA SER A 82 2.00 -5.22 6.11
C SER A 82 2.88 -5.57 7.31
N LYS A 83 3.84 -6.46 7.13
CA LYS A 83 4.78 -6.83 8.19
C LYS A 83 5.72 -5.67 8.52
N GLU A 84 6.25 -5.01 7.51
CA GLU A 84 7.19 -3.90 7.71
C GLU A 84 6.52 -2.71 8.37
N GLU A 85 5.36 -2.30 7.86
CA GLU A 85 4.71 -1.05 8.30
C GLU A 85 3.95 -1.21 9.61
N LEU A 86 3.26 -2.32 9.81
CA LEU A 86 2.36 -2.52 10.95
C LEU A 86 2.74 -3.69 11.87
N GLY A 87 3.72 -4.50 11.48
CA GLY A 87 4.10 -5.67 12.26
C GLY A 87 3.07 -6.80 12.21
N ILE A 88 2.24 -6.82 11.18
CA ILE A 88 1.19 -7.83 11.02
C ILE A 88 1.71 -9.01 10.21
N ASP A 89 1.47 -10.22 10.70
CA ASP A 89 1.74 -11.46 9.97
C ASP A 89 0.45 -11.91 9.29
N ILE A 90 0.42 -11.82 7.96
CA ILE A 90 -0.76 -12.20 7.18
C ILE A 90 -0.58 -13.61 6.64
N ASP A 91 -1.56 -14.48 6.91
CA ASP A 91 -1.61 -15.82 6.33
C ASP A 91 -1.95 -15.71 4.84
N LYS A 92 -1.09 -16.26 4.00
CA LYS A 92 -1.26 -16.25 2.54
C LYS A 92 -2.59 -16.86 2.10
N ASN A 93 -3.17 -17.75 2.89
CA ASN A 93 -4.45 -18.38 2.59
C ASN A 93 -5.67 -17.52 2.97
N LYS A 94 -5.43 -16.38 3.65
CA LYS A 94 -6.50 -15.50 4.14
C LYS A 94 -6.48 -14.12 3.49
N ILE A 95 -5.67 -13.95 2.46
CA ILE A 95 -5.60 -12.69 1.70
C ILE A 95 -6.13 -12.97 0.29
N GLU A 96 -6.99 -12.08 -0.20
CA GLU A 96 -7.58 -12.23 -1.52
C GLU A 96 -7.48 -10.94 -2.32
N LEU A 97 -7.33 -11.08 -3.63
CA LEU A 97 -7.30 -9.92 -4.52
C LEU A 97 -8.72 -9.37 -4.66
N LEU A 98 -8.90 -8.11 -4.30
CA LEU A 98 -10.18 -7.44 -4.39
C LEU A 98 -10.39 -6.82 -5.77
N LEU A 99 -9.41 -6.05 -6.24
CA LEU A 99 -9.44 -5.43 -7.55
C LEU A 99 -8.04 -5.00 -7.97
N SER A 100 -7.89 -4.71 -9.25
CA SER A 100 -6.67 -4.13 -9.81
C SER A 100 -7.07 -2.97 -10.70
N PHE A 101 -6.25 -1.93 -10.72
CA PHE A 101 -6.47 -0.82 -11.65
C PHE A 101 -5.15 -0.28 -12.18
N LYS A 102 -5.25 0.45 -13.27
CA LYS A 102 -4.11 1.02 -13.97
C LYS A 102 -4.08 2.52 -13.75
N ARG A 103 -2.90 3.03 -13.45
CA ARG A 103 -2.60 4.45 -13.36
C ARG A 103 -1.74 4.87 -14.54
N GLU A 104 -1.38 6.15 -14.59
CA GLU A 104 -0.52 6.67 -15.64
C GLU A 104 0.82 5.94 -15.72
N HIS A 105 1.45 5.69 -14.56
CA HIS A 105 2.77 5.07 -14.50
C HIS A 105 2.82 3.81 -13.64
N GLY A 106 1.68 3.15 -13.44
CA GLY A 106 1.68 1.97 -12.59
C GLY A 106 0.40 1.18 -12.61
N PHE A 107 0.49 -0.04 -12.10
CA PHE A 107 -0.65 -0.87 -11.75
C PHE A 107 -0.75 -0.93 -10.24
N VAL A 108 -1.97 -1.00 -9.73
CA VAL A 108 -2.23 -1.15 -8.30
C VAL A 108 -3.12 -2.35 -8.09
N ASP A 109 -2.66 -3.26 -7.23
CA ASP A 109 -3.47 -4.38 -6.76
C ASP A 109 -3.95 -4.06 -5.36
N VAL A 110 -5.26 -4.17 -5.14
CA VAL A 110 -5.86 -4.01 -3.82
C VAL A 110 -6.17 -5.37 -3.25
N TRP A 111 -5.50 -5.70 -2.15
CA TRP A 111 -5.65 -6.97 -1.44
C TRP A 111 -6.52 -6.79 -0.21
N LEU A 112 -7.37 -7.76 0.06
CA LEU A 112 -8.32 -7.74 1.19
C LEU A 112 -7.94 -8.79 2.21
N VAL A 113 -7.88 -8.37 3.48
CA VAL A 113 -7.67 -9.24 4.62
C VAL A 113 -8.76 -8.94 5.65
N LYS A 114 -9.40 -9.98 6.18
CA LYS A 114 -10.37 -9.83 7.28
C LYS A 114 -9.70 -10.28 8.57
N ASP A 115 -9.54 -9.34 9.50
CA ASP A 115 -8.88 -9.62 10.77
C ASP A 115 -9.31 -8.58 11.81
N ASN A 116 -9.47 -9.04 13.05
CA ASN A 116 -9.85 -8.17 14.18
C ASN A 116 -8.62 -7.81 15.01
N ILE A 117 -7.65 -7.19 14.38
CA ILE A 117 -6.38 -6.85 15.00
C ILE A 117 -6.57 -5.75 16.05
N GLU A 118 -5.99 -5.95 17.23
CA GLU A 118 -5.95 -4.91 18.26
C GLU A 118 -4.85 -3.91 17.93
N ILE A 119 -5.18 -2.62 17.99
CA ILE A 119 -4.21 -1.55 17.68
C ILE A 119 -2.97 -1.67 18.57
N ASN A 120 -3.14 -2.03 19.85
CA ASN A 120 -2.02 -2.16 20.78
C ASN A 120 -1.05 -3.28 20.44
N ASN A 121 -1.43 -4.20 19.58
CA ASN A 121 -0.59 -5.31 19.14
C ASN A 121 0.23 -4.96 17.87
N LEU A 122 0.00 -3.80 17.30
CA LEU A 122 0.75 -3.36 16.13
C LEU A 122 2.16 -2.93 16.51
N VAL A 123 3.11 -3.22 15.62
CA VAL A 123 4.48 -2.71 15.73
C VAL A 123 4.72 -1.81 14.54
N LEU A 124 4.57 -0.52 14.74
CA LEU A 124 4.66 0.47 13.66
C LEU A 124 6.11 0.73 13.28
N GLN A 125 6.37 0.79 11.97
CA GLN A 125 7.66 1.22 11.44
C GLN A 125 7.73 2.74 11.57
N LYS A 126 8.30 3.21 12.67
CA LYS A 126 8.23 4.63 13.09
C LYS A 126 8.80 5.61 12.06
N SER A 127 9.74 5.17 11.22
CA SER A 127 10.26 6.03 10.14
C SER A 127 9.23 6.30 9.06
N GLU A 128 8.22 5.45 8.92
CA GLU A 128 7.21 5.53 7.87
C GLU A 128 5.81 5.82 8.42
N VAL A 129 5.47 5.25 9.56
CA VAL A 129 4.12 5.26 10.14
C VAL A 129 4.15 5.80 11.54
N SER A 130 3.42 6.88 11.80
CA SER A 130 3.35 7.49 13.13
C SER A 130 2.18 6.98 13.96
N GLU A 131 1.11 6.53 13.31
CA GLU A 131 -0.13 6.16 13.99
C GLU A 131 -0.95 5.21 13.11
N ALA A 132 -1.79 4.39 13.73
CA ALA A 132 -2.77 3.56 13.02
C ALA A 132 -4.08 3.56 13.78
N LYS A 133 -5.20 3.44 13.06
CA LYS A 133 -6.53 3.38 13.68
C LYS A 133 -7.52 2.66 12.79
N TRP A 134 -8.58 2.16 13.42
CA TRP A 134 -9.76 1.65 12.74
C TRP A 134 -10.72 2.81 12.46
N VAL A 135 -11.27 2.87 11.26
CA VAL A 135 -12.26 3.90 10.89
C VAL A 135 -13.45 3.26 10.18
N SER A 136 -14.61 3.87 10.38
CA SER A 136 -15.79 3.51 9.60
C SER A 136 -15.63 4.03 8.17
N ILE A 137 -16.46 3.53 7.27
CA ILE A 137 -16.48 4.02 5.88
C ILE A 137 -16.86 5.49 5.84
N GLU A 138 -17.79 5.94 6.71
CA GLU A 138 -18.18 7.34 6.79
C GLU A 138 -17.02 8.24 7.22
N GLU A 139 -16.25 7.81 8.21
CA GLU A 139 -15.07 8.56 8.65
C GLU A 139 -14.00 8.59 7.57
N LEU A 140 -13.79 7.46 6.87
CA LEU A 140 -12.85 7.41 5.75
C LEU A 140 -13.24 8.42 4.67
N LYS A 141 -14.51 8.49 4.31
CA LYS A 141 -15.01 9.46 3.32
C LYS A 141 -14.75 10.89 3.75
N ARG A 142 -14.95 11.20 5.04
CA ARG A 142 -14.67 12.54 5.57
C ARG A 142 -13.19 12.89 5.47
N LEU A 143 -12.31 11.94 5.80
CA LEU A 143 -10.87 12.15 5.69
C LEU A 143 -10.44 12.43 4.24
N ILE A 144 -11.07 11.75 3.29
CA ILE A 144 -10.80 11.97 1.86
C ILE A 144 -11.31 13.35 1.46
N ASP A 145 -12.53 13.72 1.84
CA ASP A 145 -13.15 15.01 1.50
C ASP A 145 -12.38 16.18 2.12
N ASP A 146 -11.85 16.01 3.32
CA ASP A 146 -11.08 17.03 4.04
C ASP A 146 -9.61 17.06 3.63
N GLU A 147 -9.24 16.28 2.62
CA GLU A 147 -7.86 16.19 2.13
C GLU A 147 -6.85 15.72 3.20
N GLN A 148 -7.33 14.96 4.18
CA GLN A 148 -6.50 14.35 5.22
C GLN A 148 -6.02 12.95 4.82
N PHE A 149 -6.48 12.45 3.71
CA PHE A 149 -6.12 11.13 3.18
C PHE A 149 -5.34 11.28 1.88
N VAL A 150 -4.36 10.40 1.68
CA VAL A 150 -3.52 10.42 0.48
C VAL A 150 -4.40 10.33 -0.76
N LYS A 151 -4.19 11.25 -1.70
CA LYS A 151 -4.85 11.15 -3.00
C LYS A 151 -4.17 10.03 -3.79
N SER A 152 -4.98 9.18 -4.37
CA SER A 152 -4.51 8.10 -5.22
C SER A 152 -4.22 8.66 -6.63
N VAL A 153 -3.42 9.71 -6.68
CA VAL A 153 -3.00 10.28 -7.96
C VAL A 153 -1.71 9.62 -8.41
N ASP A 154 -1.60 9.51 -9.68
CA ASP A 154 -0.46 8.87 -10.33
C ASP A 154 0.74 9.77 -10.42
#